data_fcb292af8c318cc0fd2a1d671da26694
#
_entry.id   fcb292af8c318cc0fd2a1d671da26694
#
_cell.length_a   1.000
_cell.length_b   1.000
_cell.length_c   1.000
_cell.angle_alpha   90.00
_cell.angle_beta   90.00
_cell.angle_gamma   90.00
#
_symmetry.space_group_name_H-M   'P 1'
#
loop_
_entity.id
_entity.type
_entity.pdbx_description
1 polymer ?
#
loop_
_entity_poly.entity_id
_entity_poly.type
_entity_poly.pdbx_seq_one_letter_code
_entity_poly.pdbx_strand_id
1 'polypeptide(L)'
;EGNNYDSLGLIYVDRFKNYSALMKSIIDSIVTKENSLTVKRTPHDFSISNDLIARSFTFNDSVVNSEGTIQPYLDYNFKGFPKIASLSKLTKLQSDIRELELQMVDAFNTKILSDGSAVNINTSKSLLNAKSTYFVGERIDDAKILIGRIASDFQPDSVSLKIDKRDLRQGRDFT
;
A
#
# COMPACT_ATOMS: atom_id res chain seq x y z
N GLU A 1 16.83 10.19 42.70
CA GLU A 1 17.08 11.45 41.98
C GLU A 1 16.29 11.39 40.68
N GLY A 2 15.21 12.17 40.59
CA GLY A 2 14.41 12.24 39.36
C GLY A 2 15.20 12.88 38.24
N ASN A 3 15.24 12.24 37.08
CA ASN A 3 15.83 12.81 35.88
C ASN A 3 15.07 14.10 35.53
N ASN A 4 15.69 15.24 35.84
CA ASN A 4 15.13 16.56 35.55
C ASN A 4 15.47 16.89 34.10
N TYR A 5 14.76 16.26 33.14
CA TYR A 5 14.85 16.66 31.73
C TYR A 5 14.17 18.03 31.57
N ASP A 6 14.70 18.86 30.68
CA ASP A 6 13.99 20.04 30.28
C ASP A 6 12.69 19.70 29.55
N SER A 7 11.79 20.63 29.44
CA SER A 7 10.50 20.46 28.78
C SER A 7 10.62 19.97 27.34
N LEU A 8 11.69 20.29 26.64
CA LEU A 8 11.94 19.90 25.23
C LEU A 8 12.25 18.42 25.11
N GLY A 9 13.05 17.86 26.04
CA GLY A 9 13.34 16.42 26.05
C GLY A 9 12.08 15.58 26.30
N LEU A 10 11.22 16.02 27.20
CA LEU A 10 9.95 15.37 27.49
C LEU A 10 8.97 15.44 26.31
N ILE A 11 8.88 16.60 25.66
CA ILE A 11 8.08 16.77 24.43
C ILE A 11 8.60 15.86 23.31
N TYR A 12 9.91 15.77 23.14
CA TYR A 12 10.51 14.89 22.14
C TYR A 12 10.09 13.43 22.36
N VAL A 13 10.22 12.92 23.59
CA VAL A 13 9.85 11.53 23.93
C VAL A 13 8.37 11.29 23.69
N ASP A 14 7.50 12.20 24.14
CA ASP A 14 6.08 12.10 23.94
C ASP A 14 5.69 12.05 22.45
N ARG A 15 6.24 12.99 21.66
CA ARG A 15 5.99 13.02 20.21
C ARG A 15 6.49 11.77 19.50
N PHE A 16 7.64 11.26 19.89
CA PHE A 16 8.21 10.06 19.33
C PHE A 16 7.35 8.81 19.61
N LYS A 17 6.92 8.63 20.88
CA LYS A 17 6.02 7.55 21.29
C LYS A 17 4.67 7.63 20.55
N ASN A 18 4.09 8.82 20.51
CA ASN A 18 2.80 9.05 19.86
C ASN A 18 2.86 8.80 18.36
N TYR A 19 3.94 9.22 17.68
CA TYR A 19 4.14 8.94 16.27
C TYR A 19 4.22 7.43 15.98
N SER A 20 5.04 6.69 16.74
CA SER A 20 5.17 5.25 16.59
C SER A 20 3.83 4.52 16.81
N ALA A 21 3.11 4.89 17.85
CA ALA A 21 1.79 4.32 18.16
C ALA A 21 0.76 4.64 17.06
N LEU A 22 0.75 5.87 16.55
CA LEU A 22 -0.13 6.30 15.46
C LEU A 22 0.12 5.47 14.19
N MET A 23 1.38 5.32 13.78
CA MET A 23 1.71 4.58 12.57
C MET A 23 1.32 3.10 12.67
N LYS A 24 1.56 2.46 13.82
CA LYS A 24 1.08 1.09 14.08
C LYS A 24 -0.44 1.00 14.01
N SER A 25 -1.16 1.93 14.65
CA SER A 25 -2.61 1.98 14.65
C SER A 25 -3.21 2.14 13.25
N ILE A 26 -2.57 2.93 12.38
CA ILE A 26 -2.98 3.08 10.98
C ILE A 26 -2.84 1.74 10.24
N ILE A 27 -1.68 1.08 10.35
CA ILE A 27 -1.44 -0.22 9.71
C ILE A 27 -2.46 -1.25 10.21
N ASP A 28 -2.65 -1.38 11.53
CA ASP A 28 -3.57 -2.33 12.14
C ASP A 28 -5.02 -2.07 11.70
N SER A 29 -5.43 -0.81 11.60
CA SER A 29 -6.75 -0.42 11.13
C SER A 29 -7.01 -0.85 9.68
N ILE A 30 -6.00 -0.71 8.81
CA ILE A 30 -6.08 -1.11 7.41
C ILE A 30 -6.16 -2.62 7.30
N VAL A 31 -5.26 -3.35 7.96
CA VAL A 31 -5.22 -4.81 7.97
C VAL A 31 -6.53 -5.40 8.51
N THR A 32 -7.05 -4.82 9.61
CA THR A 32 -8.33 -5.24 10.19
C THR A 32 -9.49 -5.03 9.21
N LYS A 33 -9.53 -3.88 8.55
CA LYS A 33 -10.55 -3.58 7.56
C LYS A 33 -10.46 -4.52 6.35
N GLU A 34 -9.27 -4.82 5.87
CA GLU A 34 -9.07 -5.76 4.77
C GLU A 34 -9.54 -7.18 5.11
N ASN A 35 -9.21 -7.65 6.31
CA ASN A 35 -9.64 -8.96 6.80
C ASN A 35 -11.17 -9.07 6.97
N SER A 36 -11.86 -7.96 7.13
CA SER A 36 -13.33 -7.91 7.24
C SER A 36 -14.05 -7.93 5.90
N LEU A 37 -13.34 -7.74 4.78
CA LEU A 37 -13.94 -7.74 3.45
C LEU A 37 -14.26 -9.17 2.99
N THR A 38 -15.48 -9.35 2.47
CA THR A 38 -15.96 -10.63 1.92
C THR A 38 -15.26 -11.02 0.60
N VAL A 39 -14.72 -10.04 -0.11
CA VAL A 39 -13.99 -10.25 -1.36
C VAL A 39 -12.51 -10.45 -1.03
N LYS A 40 -11.98 -11.62 -1.35
CA LYS A 40 -10.54 -11.91 -1.22
C LYS A 40 -9.75 -11.03 -2.21
N ARG A 41 -9.21 -9.95 -1.71
CA ARG A 41 -8.25 -9.10 -2.43
C ARG A 41 -6.85 -9.38 -1.91
N THR A 42 -5.84 -9.07 -2.71
CA THR A 42 -4.44 -9.11 -2.23
C THR A 42 -4.29 -8.07 -1.11
N PRO A 43 -3.87 -8.46 0.10
CA PRO A 43 -3.69 -7.53 1.21
C PRO A 43 -2.55 -6.54 0.91
N HIS A 44 -2.57 -5.39 1.58
CA HIS A 44 -1.41 -4.49 1.57
C HIS A 44 -0.23 -5.17 2.26
N ASP A 45 0.95 -5.06 1.68
CA ASP A 45 2.18 -5.54 2.31
C ASP A 45 2.84 -4.40 3.09
N PHE A 46 2.72 -4.44 4.40
CA PHE A 46 3.36 -3.52 5.34
C PHE A 46 4.58 -4.13 6.03
N SER A 47 5.13 -5.24 5.53
CA SER A 47 6.27 -5.91 6.17
C SER A 47 7.46 -4.96 6.34
N ILE A 48 7.83 -4.23 5.29
CA ILE A 48 8.94 -3.25 5.33
C ILE A 48 8.64 -2.11 6.31
N SER A 49 7.40 -1.59 6.30
CA SER A 49 6.99 -0.53 7.23
C SER A 49 7.03 -1.01 8.70
N ASN A 50 6.58 -2.23 8.98
CA ASN A 50 6.63 -2.82 10.32
C ASN A 50 8.08 -3.05 10.78
N ASP A 51 8.96 -3.53 9.91
CA ASP A 51 10.38 -3.69 10.20
C ASP A 51 11.05 -2.35 10.50
N LEU A 52 10.72 -1.30 9.74
CA LEU A 52 11.24 0.04 9.98
C LEU A 52 10.73 0.61 11.32
N ILE A 53 9.46 0.40 11.65
CA ILE A 53 8.92 0.78 12.96
C ILE A 53 9.64 0.03 14.08
N ALA A 54 9.86 -1.26 13.94
CA ALA A 54 10.51 -2.06 14.97
C ALA A 54 11.97 -1.63 15.26
N ARG A 55 12.73 -1.30 14.22
CA ARG A 55 14.15 -0.94 14.37
C ARG A 55 14.39 0.55 14.68
N SER A 56 13.58 1.47 14.12
CA SER A 56 13.84 2.91 14.22
C SER A 56 12.90 3.64 15.16
N PHE A 57 11.70 3.10 15.40
CA PHE A 57 10.63 3.76 16.16
C PHE A 57 10.21 3.01 17.42
N THR A 58 10.98 2.01 17.86
CA THR A 58 10.76 1.39 19.16
C THR A 58 11.43 2.23 20.22
N PHE A 59 10.63 2.74 21.16
CA PHE A 59 11.10 3.53 22.28
C PHE A 59 11.14 2.67 23.54
N ASN A 60 12.32 2.51 24.10
CA ASN A 60 12.52 1.93 25.42
C ASN A 60 12.84 3.03 26.41
N ASP A 61 12.15 3.11 27.53
CA ASP A 61 12.39 4.13 28.57
C ASP A 61 13.85 4.09 29.10
N SER A 62 14.46 2.93 29.04
CA SER A 62 15.86 2.69 29.44
C SER A 62 16.59 1.83 28.42
N VAL A 63 17.90 2.06 28.31
CA VAL A 63 18.80 1.34 27.42
C VAL A 63 19.97 0.81 28.25
N VAL A 64 20.40 -0.41 27.98
CA VAL A 64 21.62 -0.99 28.56
C VAL A 64 22.80 -0.54 27.71
N ASN A 65 23.76 0.15 28.30
CA ASN A 65 24.99 0.55 27.61
C ASN A 65 25.98 -0.61 27.45
N SER A 66 27.10 -0.35 26.75
CA SER A 66 28.17 -1.35 26.53
C SER A 66 28.82 -1.89 27.82
N GLU A 67 28.67 -1.18 28.92
CA GLU A 67 29.19 -1.54 30.23
C GLU A 67 28.17 -2.31 31.09
N GLY A 68 26.98 -2.61 30.54
CA GLY A 68 25.92 -3.29 31.26
C GLY A 68 25.11 -2.38 32.20
N THR A 69 25.34 -1.04 32.17
CA THR A 69 24.62 -0.10 33.02
C THR A 69 23.33 0.34 32.35
N ILE A 70 22.23 0.34 33.12
CA ILE A 70 20.92 0.81 32.63
C ILE A 70 20.89 2.35 32.70
N GLN A 71 20.61 2.97 31.58
CA GLN A 71 20.51 4.43 31.45
C GLN A 71 19.20 4.84 30.81
N PRO A 72 18.60 5.97 31.19
CA PRO A 72 17.45 6.54 30.50
C PRO A 72 17.76 6.80 29.01
N TYR A 73 16.77 6.65 28.15
CA TYR A 73 16.92 6.79 26.70
C TYR A 73 17.56 8.12 26.26
N LEU A 74 17.14 9.24 26.86
CA LEU A 74 17.68 10.56 26.53
C LEU A 74 19.13 10.69 26.96
N ASP A 75 19.49 10.17 28.15
CA ASP A 75 20.86 10.18 28.64
C ASP A 75 21.76 9.36 27.73
N TYR A 76 21.36 8.16 27.38
CA TYR A 76 22.10 7.28 26.49
C TYR A 76 22.33 7.88 25.10
N ASN A 77 21.33 8.59 24.56
CA ASN A 77 21.40 9.08 23.18
C ASN A 77 21.96 10.52 23.04
N PHE A 78 21.87 11.35 24.07
CA PHE A 78 22.17 12.79 23.93
C PHE A 78 23.10 13.36 25.02
N LYS A 79 23.10 12.79 26.23
CA LYS A 79 23.90 13.31 27.33
C LYS A 79 25.40 13.11 27.07
N GLY A 80 26.16 14.16 27.16
CA GLY A 80 27.62 14.12 26.94
C GLY A 80 28.04 14.03 25.46
N PHE A 81 27.12 13.98 24.53
CA PHE A 81 27.45 13.96 23.09
C PHE A 81 27.76 15.39 22.59
N PRO A 82 28.70 15.54 21.65
CA PRO A 82 28.88 16.79 20.92
C PRO A 82 27.58 17.19 20.22
N LYS A 83 27.31 18.50 20.17
CA LYS A 83 26.10 19.04 19.54
C LYS A 83 25.87 18.51 18.09
N ILE A 84 26.97 18.35 17.34
CA ILE A 84 26.91 17.82 15.97
C ILE A 84 26.43 16.37 15.92
N ALA A 85 26.82 15.54 16.88
CA ALA A 85 26.38 14.14 16.96
C ALA A 85 24.90 14.07 17.30
N SER A 86 24.41 14.89 18.21
CA SER A 86 22.98 14.99 18.54
C SER A 86 22.16 15.46 17.34
N LEU A 87 22.67 16.46 16.59
CA LEU A 87 22.02 16.94 15.37
C LEU A 87 21.96 15.85 14.30
N SER A 88 23.04 15.08 14.11
CA SER A 88 23.07 13.97 13.16
C SER A 88 22.04 12.87 13.51
N LYS A 89 21.87 12.54 14.79
CA LYS A 89 20.85 11.59 15.26
C LYS A 89 19.44 12.08 14.95
N LEU A 90 19.16 13.37 15.18
CA LEU A 90 17.85 13.96 14.88
C LEU A 90 17.59 14.02 13.37
N THR A 91 18.61 14.34 12.57
CA THR A 91 18.50 14.32 11.10
C THR A 91 18.24 12.91 10.58
N LYS A 92 18.91 11.89 11.16
CA LYS A 92 18.62 10.50 10.83
C LYS A 92 17.18 10.14 11.16
N LEU A 93 16.67 10.52 12.32
CA LEU A 93 15.29 10.28 12.69
C LEU A 93 14.30 10.94 11.70
N GLN A 94 14.58 12.17 11.27
CA GLN A 94 13.76 12.82 10.24
C GLN A 94 13.76 12.05 8.91
N SER A 95 14.90 11.48 8.53
CA SER A 95 15.00 10.61 7.36
C SER A 95 14.18 9.33 7.52
N ASP A 96 14.27 8.68 8.69
CA ASP A 96 13.54 7.47 9.00
C ASP A 96 12.01 7.71 8.99
N ILE A 97 11.55 8.88 9.47
CA ILE A 97 10.14 9.30 9.39
C ILE A 97 9.69 9.38 7.93
N ARG A 98 10.44 10.07 7.08
CA ARG A 98 10.12 10.22 5.66
C ARG A 98 10.17 8.89 4.91
N GLU A 99 11.11 8.03 5.26
CA GLU A 99 11.21 6.69 4.70
C GLU A 99 9.97 5.86 5.05
N LEU A 100 9.53 5.89 6.32
CA LEU A 100 8.33 5.18 6.75
C LEU A 100 7.07 5.68 6.02
N GLU A 101 6.90 6.99 5.92
CA GLU A 101 5.78 7.59 5.17
C GLU A 101 5.80 7.16 3.70
N LEU A 102 6.98 7.15 3.07
CA LEU A 102 7.15 6.71 1.69
C LEU A 102 6.78 5.22 1.52
N GLN A 103 7.27 4.35 2.41
CA GLN A 103 6.98 2.92 2.39
C GLN A 103 5.47 2.65 2.53
N MET A 104 4.78 3.40 3.38
CA MET A 104 3.34 3.28 3.52
C MET A 104 2.61 3.70 2.23
N VAL A 105 2.99 4.82 1.63
CA VAL A 105 2.41 5.29 0.36
C VAL A 105 2.68 4.28 -0.76
N ASP A 106 3.88 3.70 -0.80
CA ASP A 106 4.25 2.69 -1.80
C ASP A 106 3.43 1.41 -1.65
N ALA A 107 3.21 0.95 -0.42
CA ALA A 107 2.34 -0.19 -0.15
C ALA A 107 0.91 0.04 -0.69
N PHE A 108 0.35 1.25 -0.53
CA PHE A 108 -0.94 1.63 -1.10
C PHE A 108 -0.93 1.65 -2.63
N ASN A 109 0.07 2.28 -3.24
CA ASN A 109 0.18 2.40 -4.68
C ASN A 109 0.36 1.03 -5.34
N THR A 110 1.20 0.17 -4.78
CA THR A 110 1.42 -1.19 -5.27
C THR A 110 0.12 -1.99 -5.26
N LYS A 111 -0.69 -1.85 -4.21
CA LYS A 111 -2.00 -2.50 -4.16
C LYS A 111 -2.95 -1.95 -5.22
N ILE A 112 -3.07 -0.62 -5.36
CA ILE A 112 -3.93 0.00 -6.39
C ILE A 112 -3.55 -0.51 -7.78
N LEU A 113 -2.25 -0.60 -8.07
CA LEU A 113 -1.75 -1.13 -9.33
C LEU A 113 -2.03 -2.63 -9.47
N SER A 114 -1.87 -3.42 -8.42
CA SER A 114 -2.17 -4.85 -8.44
C SER A 114 -3.68 -5.11 -8.58
N ASP A 115 -4.53 -4.39 -7.88
CA ASP A 115 -5.98 -4.50 -8.00
C ASP A 115 -6.45 -4.00 -9.38
N GLY A 116 -5.83 -2.98 -9.94
CA GLY A 116 -6.09 -2.49 -11.30
C GLY A 116 -5.57 -3.44 -12.39
N SER A 117 -4.52 -4.19 -12.11
CA SER A 117 -3.96 -5.22 -13.00
C SER A 117 -4.50 -6.62 -12.73
N ALA A 118 -5.26 -6.81 -11.67
CA ALA A 118 -5.81 -8.09 -11.21
C ALA A 118 -6.94 -8.64 -12.07
N VAL A 119 -7.16 -8.05 -13.24
CA VAL A 119 -7.79 -8.79 -14.34
C VAL A 119 -6.77 -9.85 -14.76
N ASN A 120 -6.80 -11.00 -14.09
CA ASN A 120 -5.97 -12.15 -14.42
C ASN A 120 -6.39 -12.65 -15.80
N ILE A 121 -5.75 -12.09 -16.82
CA ILE A 121 -6.02 -12.42 -18.23
C ILE A 121 -5.43 -13.81 -18.49
N ASN A 122 -6.18 -14.83 -18.10
CA ASN A 122 -5.76 -16.23 -18.13
C ASN A 122 -6.24 -16.97 -19.39
N THR A 123 -7.11 -16.35 -20.18
CA THR A 123 -7.71 -16.99 -21.35
C THR A 123 -7.62 -16.07 -22.57
N SER A 124 -7.19 -16.63 -23.70
CA SER A 124 -7.21 -15.95 -24.99
C SER A 124 -8.32 -16.54 -25.86
N LYS A 125 -9.16 -15.69 -26.44
CA LYS A 125 -10.18 -16.08 -27.41
C LYS A 125 -9.95 -15.36 -28.73
N SER A 126 -10.11 -16.11 -29.82
CA SER A 126 -10.17 -15.50 -31.13
C SER A 126 -11.56 -14.91 -31.37
N LEU A 127 -11.60 -13.66 -31.78
CA LEU A 127 -12.83 -12.95 -32.16
C LEU A 127 -12.77 -12.67 -33.64
N LEU A 128 -13.80 -13.09 -34.37
CA LEU A 128 -13.96 -12.76 -35.78
C LEU A 128 -14.75 -11.45 -35.89
N ASN A 129 -14.11 -10.41 -36.36
CA ASN A 129 -14.78 -9.15 -36.71
C ASN A 129 -15.06 -9.19 -38.21
N ALA A 130 -16.30 -9.52 -38.56
CA ALA A 130 -16.76 -9.65 -39.95
C ALA A 130 -18.27 -9.28 -40.00
N LYS A 131 -18.83 -9.13 -41.18
CA LYS A 131 -20.28 -8.99 -41.35
C LYS A 131 -20.99 -10.21 -40.73
N SER A 132 -22.19 -9.99 -40.21
CA SER A 132 -23.02 -11.06 -39.63
C SER A 132 -23.59 -12.03 -40.65
N THR A 133 -23.61 -11.68 -41.92
CA THR A 133 -24.22 -12.47 -43.01
C THR A 133 -23.42 -12.31 -44.29
N TYR A 134 -23.19 -13.44 -44.99
CA TYR A 134 -22.52 -13.50 -46.29
C TYR A 134 -23.35 -14.37 -47.25
N PHE A 135 -23.28 -14.05 -48.54
CA PHE A 135 -23.85 -14.89 -49.56
C PHE A 135 -22.87 -16.02 -49.93
N VAL A 136 -23.38 -17.14 -50.36
CA VAL A 136 -22.53 -18.25 -50.83
C VAL A 136 -21.74 -17.80 -52.04
N GLY A 137 -20.42 -17.87 -51.94
CA GLY A 137 -19.49 -17.41 -52.97
C GLY A 137 -19.04 -15.95 -52.82
N GLU A 138 -19.55 -15.23 -51.82
CA GLU A 138 -19.07 -13.87 -51.50
C GLU A 138 -17.66 -13.91 -50.92
N ARG A 139 -16.78 -13.03 -51.40
CA ARG A 139 -15.42 -12.87 -50.88
C ARG A 139 -15.44 -12.07 -49.57
N ILE A 140 -14.75 -12.58 -48.56
CA ILE A 140 -14.66 -11.97 -47.24
C ILE A 140 -13.43 -11.05 -47.20
N ASP A 141 -13.53 -9.83 -47.69
CA ASP A 141 -12.42 -8.92 -47.79
C ASP A 141 -12.17 -8.12 -46.49
N ASP A 142 -13.19 -7.90 -45.65
CA ASP A 142 -13.13 -7.07 -44.45
C ASP A 142 -13.05 -7.84 -43.12
N ALA A 143 -12.90 -9.17 -43.19
CA ALA A 143 -12.82 -9.98 -42.00
C ALA A 143 -11.46 -9.81 -41.29
N LYS A 144 -11.51 -9.52 -39.99
CA LYS A 144 -10.33 -9.45 -39.14
C LYS A 144 -10.45 -10.45 -38.00
N ILE A 145 -9.40 -11.24 -37.79
CA ILE A 145 -9.29 -12.10 -36.61
C ILE A 145 -8.57 -11.30 -35.54
N LEU A 146 -9.23 -11.05 -34.43
CA LEU A 146 -8.69 -10.38 -33.27
C LEU A 146 -8.46 -11.42 -32.16
N ILE A 147 -7.39 -11.29 -31.42
CA ILE A 147 -7.16 -12.07 -30.22
C ILE A 147 -7.58 -11.23 -29.03
N GLY A 148 -8.72 -11.59 -28.44
CA GLY A 148 -9.18 -11.03 -27.19
C GLY A 148 -8.57 -11.78 -26.01
N ARG A 149 -8.13 -11.05 -24.99
CA ARG A 149 -7.73 -11.64 -23.71
C ARG A 149 -8.85 -11.44 -22.70
N ILE A 150 -9.20 -12.48 -22.01
CA ILE A 150 -10.34 -12.52 -21.08
C ILE A 150 -9.84 -13.07 -19.74
N ALA A 151 -10.28 -12.45 -18.66
CA ALA A 151 -10.21 -13.05 -17.33
C ALA A 151 -11.44 -13.94 -17.15
N SER A 152 -11.26 -15.24 -17.05
CA SER A 152 -12.38 -16.20 -16.94
C SER A 152 -13.09 -16.12 -15.59
N ASP A 153 -12.43 -15.55 -14.59
CA ASP A 153 -12.88 -15.36 -13.21
C ASP A 153 -13.37 -13.94 -12.91
N PHE A 154 -13.27 -13.04 -13.90
CA PHE A 154 -13.76 -11.68 -13.77
C PHE A 154 -15.27 -11.63 -13.97
N GLN A 155 -16.00 -11.32 -12.90
CA GLN A 155 -17.43 -11.03 -12.95
C GLN A 155 -17.63 -9.55 -12.59
N PRO A 156 -17.97 -8.69 -13.58
CA PRO A 156 -18.25 -7.30 -13.29
C PRO A 156 -19.55 -7.17 -12.47
N ASP A 157 -19.56 -6.32 -11.47
CA ASP A 157 -20.74 -6.03 -10.66
C ASP A 157 -21.88 -5.43 -11.49
N SER A 158 -21.54 -4.71 -12.55
CA SER A 158 -22.50 -4.19 -13.52
C SER A 158 -21.83 -3.95 -14.88
N VAL A 159 -22.58 -4.18 -15.95
CA VAL A 159 -22.16 -3.85 -17.32
C VAL A 159 -23.18 -2.90 -17.90
N SER A 160 -22.73 -1.73 -18.36
CA SER A 160 -23.55 -0.82 -19.15
C SER A 160 -22.97 -0.68 -20.55
N LEU A 161 -23.79 -0.94 -21.55
CA LEU A 161 -23.44 -0.75 -22.96
C LEU A 161 -24.29 0.40 -23.54
N LYS A 162 -23.66 1.27 -24.31
CA LYS A 162 -24.33 2.40 -24.95
C LYS A 162 -24.00 2.44 -26.45
N ILE A 163 -25.01 2.64 -27.27
CA ILE A 163 -24.84 3.00 -28.68
C ILE A 163 -25.53 4.34 -28.89
N ASP A 164 -24.81 5.31 -29.41
CA ASP A 164 -25.30 6.67 -29.70
C ASP A 164 -26.07 7.31 -28.53
N LYS A 165 -25.47 7.23 -27.32
CA LYS A 165 -26.04 7.70 -26.04
C LYS A 165 -27.27 6.91 -25.53
N ARG A 166 -27.69 5.88 -26.21
CA ARG A 166 -28.78 4.98 -25.78
C ARG A 166 -28.21 3.81 -24.98
N ASP A 167 -28.73 3.61 -23.77
CA ASP A 167 -28.39 2.44 -22.95
C ASP A 167 -29.01 1.17 -23.57
N LEU A 168 -28.16 0.15 -23.76
CA LEU A 168 -28.57 -1.17 -24.17
C LEU A 168 -28.93 -2.04 -22.96
N ARG A 169 -29.96 -2.87 -23.07
CA ARG A 169 -30.43 -3.74 -22.01
C ARG A 169 -29.96 -5.16 -22.25
N GLN A 170 -29.32 -5.75 -21.21
CA GLN A 170 -28.94 -7.16 -21.24
C GLN A 170 -30.18 -8.05 -21.38
N GLY A 171 -30.08 -9.11 -22.17
CA GLY A 171 -31.17 -10.04 -22.46
C GLY A 171 -32.13 -9.59 -23.56
N ARG A 172 -32.07 -8.32 -24.00
CA ARG A 172 -32.87 -7.79 -25.12
C ARG A 172 -32.02 -7.29 -26.28
N ASP A 173 -31.01 -6.49 -25.96
CA ASP A 173 -30.18 -5.83 -26.97
C ASP A 173 -28.80 -6.54 -27.10
N PHE A 174 -28.40 -7.32 -26.10
CA PHE A 174 -27.22 -8.19 -26.10
C PHE A 174 -27.38 -9.34 -25.10
N THR A 175 -26.64 -10.44 -25.30
CA THR A 175 -26.61 -11.64 -24.45
C THR A 175 -25.28 -11.77 -23.69
#